data_834a629f4dbf96260a34294c86bf6e8c
#
_entry.id   834a629f4dbf96260a34294c86bf6e8c
#
_cell.length_a   1.000
_cell.length_b   1.000
_cell.length_c   1.000
_cell.angle_alpha   90.00
_cell.angle_beta   90.00
_cell.angle_gamma   90.00
#
_symmetry.space_group_name_H-M   'P 1'
#
loop_
_entity.id
_entity.type
_entity.pdbx_description
1 polymer ?
#
loop_
_entity_poly.entity_id
_entity_poly.type
_entity_poly.pdbx_seq_one_letter_code
_entity_poly.pdbx_strand_id
1 'polypeptide(L)'
;RIITTQGTERIARMAFDYAKANGKERVECVTKANILKKTDGRFLETVHRVGEEYPDIKIEDWYIDIMTANLVNENIRSDFQVFVLPNLYGDIITDEAAQIQGGMGTAGSANIGNRYAMFEAVHGVAPRMVEEGIADKASPESLLRAAELMLRHIGFTEKADSLKGALNKTDKNPDIHMTGTKEGSSTAEFADAVLALL
;
A
#
# COMPACT_ATOMS: atom_id res chain seq x y z
N ARG A 1 -16.55 16.37 6.37
CA ARG A 1 -15.14 15.94 6.39
C ARG A 1 -14.39 16.75 7.42
N ILE A 2 -13.61 16.08 8.27
CA ILE A 2 -12.78 16.71 9.33
C ILE A 2 -11.33 16.36 9.04
N ILE A 3 -10.47 17.39 9.01
CA ILE A 3 -9.02 17.29 8.95
C ILE A 3 -8.45 17.98 10.18
N THR A 4 -7.69 17.26 10.99
CA THR A 4 -7.03 17.82 12.18
C THR A 4 -5.53 17.91 11.95
N THR A 5 -4.91 18.96 12.46
CA THR A 5 -3.45 19.14 12.39
C THR A 5 -2.73 17.93 13.01
N GLN A 6 -3.14 17.50 14.20
CA GLN A 6 -2.53 16.36 14.90
C GLN A 6 -2.62 15.04 14.09
N GLY A 7 -3.78 14.76 13.47
CA GLY A 7 -3.92 13.57 12.62
C GLY A 7 -3.05 13.64 11.37
N THR A 8 -2.97 14.83 10.75
CA THR A 8 -2.12 15.06 9.58
C THR A 8 -0.64 14.97 9.92
N GLU A 9 -0.18 15.56 11.04
CA GLU A 9 1.21 15.45 11.49
C GLU A 9 1.63 13.99 11.66
N ARG A 10 0.77 13.17 12.25
CA ARG A 10 1.05 11.76 12.49
C ARG A 10 1.27 10.99 11.17
N ILE A 11 0.38 11.14 10.20
CA ILE A 11 0.53 10.44 8.91
C ILE A 11 1.67 11.03 8.08
N ALA A 12 1.90 12.33 8.14
CA ALA A 12 3.03 12.97 7.48
C ALA A 12 4.37 12.43 8.00
N ARG A 13 4.56 12.40 9.33
CA ARG A 13 5.76 11.81 9.95
C ARG A 13 5.96 10.36 9.53
N MET A 14 4.89 9.56 9.54
CA MET A 14 4.97 8.17 9.09
C MET A 14 5.46 8.06 7.64
N ALA A 15 4.96 8.91 6.73
CA ALA A 15 5.38 8.92 5.33
C ALA A 15 6.87 9.30 5.17
N PHE A 16 7.32 10.35 5.88
CA PHE A 16 8.72 10.77 5.83
C PHE A 16 9.66 9.77 6.50
N ASP A 17 9.28 9.20 7.65
CA ASP A 17 10.04 8.15 8.33
C ASP A 17 10.17 6.90 7.45
N TYR A 18 9.08 6.51 6.79
CA TYR A 18 9.09 5.42 5.82
C TYR A 18 10.02 5.72 4.64
N ALA A 19 9.93 6.92 4.06
CA ALA A 19 10.80 7.34 2.97
C ALA A 19 12.27 7.26 3.39
N LYS A 20 12.63 7.83 4.54
CA LYS A 20 13.99 7.80 5.09
C LYS A 20 14.49 6.38 5.35
N ALA A 21 13.67 5.54 5.99
CA ALA A 21 14.03 4.16 6.31
C ALA A 21 14.24 3.27 5.07
N ASN A 22 13.60 3.61 3.94
CA ASN A 22 13.67 2.86 2.69
C ASN A 22 14.53 3.55 1.61
N GLY A 23 15.33 4.56 1.96
CA GLY A 23 16.21 5.25 1.03
C GLY A 23 15.45 5.96 -0.11
N LYS A 24 14.24 6.46 0.19
CA LYS A 24 13.43 7.25 -0.74
C LYS A 24 13.74 8.73 -0.55
N GLU A 25 13.77 9.44 -1.65
CA GLU A 25 14.16 10.85 -1.70
C GLU A 25 12.96 11.80 -1.91
N ARG A 26 11.74 11.22 -2.06
CA ARG A 26 10.55 11.98 -2.42
C ARG A 26 9.30 11.49 -1.71
N VAL A 27 8.49 12.45 -1.28
CA VAL A 27 7.13 12.25 -0.75
C VAL A 27 6.16 13.08 -1.60
N GLU A 28 5.19 12.44 -2.21
CA GLU A 28 4.13 13.04 -3.01
C GLU A 28 2.94 13.36 -2.09
N CYS A 29 2.69 14.65 -1.83
CA CYS A 29 1.53 15.12 -1.07
C CYS A 29 0.35 15.30 -2.02
N VAL A 30 -0.64 14.40 -1.92
CA VAL A 30 -1.78 14.38 -2.83
C VAL A 30 -3.04 14.91 -2.15
N THR A 31 -3.61 15.97 -2.70
CA THR A 31 -4.76 16.68 -2.12
C THR A 31 -5.70 17.21 -3.21
N LYS A 32 -6.78 17.88 -2.81
CA LYS A 32 -7.60 18.75 -3.68
C LYS A 32 -7.62 20.17 -3.12
N ALA A 33 -6.48 20.66 -2.65
CA ALA A 33 -6.36 21.95 -1.96
C ALA A 33 -6.76 23.17 -2.82
N ASN A 34 -6.70 23.05 -4.15
CA ASN A 34 -7.21 24.09 -5.06
C ASN A 34 -8.72 24.32 -4.92
N ILE A 35 -9.49 23.32 -4.52
CA ILE A 35 -10.94 23.38 -4.29
C ILE A 35 -11.26 23.37 -2.81
N LEU A 36 -10.72 22.40 -2.06
CA LEU A 36 -11.00 22.20 -0.63
C LEU A 36 -9.98 22.95 0.24
N LYS A 37 -9.96 24.28 0.09
CA LYS A 37 -8.95 25.16 0.70
C LYS A 37 -8.82 25.04 2.21
N LYS A 38 -9.93 24.80 2.94
CA LYS A 38 -9.93 24.73 4.41
C LYS A 38 -9.52 23.36 4.95
N THR A 39 -9.87 22.28 4.29
CA THR A 39 -9.55 20.91 4.74
C THR A 39 -8.24 20.44 4.13
N ASP A 40 -8.19 20.34 2.82
CA ASP A 40 -7.01 19.87 2.10
C ASP A 40 -5.86 20.89 2.10
N GLY A 41 -6.19 22.19 2.12
CA GLY A 41 -5.18 23.23 2.34
C GLY A 41 -4.48 23.07 3.69
N ARG A 42 -5.23 22.80 4.77
CA ARG A 42 -4.64 22.52 6.09
C ARG A 42 -3.80 21.23 6.08
N PHE A 43 -4.25 20.22 5.38
CA PHE A 43 -3.47 18.98 5.20
C PHE A 43 -2.13 19.28 4.53
N LEU A 44 -2.17 19.95 3.38
CA LEU A 44 -0.99 20.35 2.60
C LEU A 44 0.00 21.19 3.43
N GLU A 45 -0.46 22.27 4.06
CA GLU A 45 0.36 23.13 4.93
C GLU A 45 1.01 22.33 6.07
N THR A 46 0.29 21.38 6.65
CA THR A 46 0.80 20.55 7.75
C THR A 46 1.86 19.57 7.27
N VAL A 47 1.68 18.96 6.09
CA VAL A 47 2.68 18.06 5.49
C VAL A 47 3.97 18.83 5.19
N HIS A 48 3.89 20.03 4.59
CA HIS A 48 5.05 20.87 4.33
C HIS A 48 5.79 21.24 5.62
N ARG A 49 5.07 21.66 6.65
CA ARG A 49 5.68 21.99 7.95
C ARG A 49 6.41 20.79 8.57
N VAL A 50 5.85 19.59 8.50
CA VAL A 50 6.52 18.37 8.96
C VAL A 50 7.73 18.07 8.10
N GLY A 51 7.64 18.30 6.79
CA GLY A 51 8.73 18.07 5.85
C GLY A 51 9.97 18.93 6.10
N GLU A 52 9.83 20.12 6.73
CA GLU A 52 10.97 20.95 7.16
C GLU A 52 11.94 20.21 8.11
N GLU A 53 11.45 19.17 8.80
CA GLU A 53 12.26 18.32 9.68
C GLU A 53 13.04 17.23 8.90
N TYR A 54 12.79 17.07 7.59
CA TYR A 54 13.38 16.06 6.70
C TYR A 54 14.04 16.71 5.46
N PRO A 55 15.12 17.48 5.64
CA PRO A 55 15.69 18.30 4.57
C PRO A 55 16.21 17.50 3.35
N ASP A 56 16.48 16.21 3.54
CA ASP A 56 16.97 15.33 2.48
C ASP A 56 15.85 14.70 1.63
N ILE A 57 14.57 14.95 1.99
CA ILE A 57 13.42 14.37 1.30
C ILE A 57 12.63 15.50 0.63
N LYS A 58 12.53 15.44 -0.69
CA LYS A 58 11.75 16.40 -1.48
C LYS A 58 10.26 16.16 -1.30
N ILE A 59 9.48 17.25 -1.17
CA ILE A 59 8.02 17.20 -1.22
C ILE A 59 7.57 17.63 -2.60
N GLU A 60 6.65 16.88 -3.21
CA GLU A 60 5.96 17.25 -4.43
C GLU A 60 4.45 17.30 -4.20
N ASP A 61 3.83 18.40 -4.62
CA ASP A 61 2.40 18.61 -4.44
C ASP A 61 1.65 18.20 -5.69
N TRP A 62 0.64 17.35 -5.48
CA TRP A 62 -0.21 16.88 -6.55
C TRP A 62 -1.69 17.06 -6.23
N TYR A 63 -2.49 17.38 -7.24
CA TYR A 63 -3.95 17.28 -7.12
C TYR A 63 -4.40 15.88 -7.45
N ILE A 64 -5.37 15.36 -6.71
CA ILE A 64 -5.85 13.98 -6.82
C ILE A 64 -6.25 13.58 -8.24
N ASP A 65 -6.91 14.45 -8.99
CA ASP A 65 -7.35 14.18 -10.35
C ASP A 65 -6.19 13.95 -11.33
N ILE A 66 -5.18 14.80 -11.28
CA ILE A 66 -4.00 14.62 -12.15
C ILE A 66 -3.10 13.49 -11.64
N MET A 67 -3.06 13.23 -10.32
CA MET A 67 -2.32 12.08 -9.77
C MET A 67 -2.91 10.77 -10.27
N THR A 68 -4.24 10.58 -10.20
CA THR A 68 -4.95 9.42 -10.76
C THR A 68 -4.61 9.21 -12.24
N ALA A 69 -4.63 10.28 -13.04
CA ALA A 69 -4.26 10.21 -14.46
C ALA A 69 -2.78 9.82 -14.68
N ASN A 70 -1.88 10.30 -13.82
CA ASN A 70 -0.45 10.02 -13.92
C ASN A 70 -0.07 8.62 -13.46
N LEU A 71 -0.83 8.01 -12.54
CA LEU A 71 -0.59 6.63 -12.12
C LEU A 71 -0.76 5.62 -13.26
N VAL A 72 -1.69 5.85 -14.18
CA VAL A 72 -1.86 4.97 -15.36
C VAL A 72 -0.84 5.27 -16.46
N ASN A 73 -0.08 6.37 -16.37
CA ASN A 73 0.95 6.73 -17.32
C ASN A 73 2.30 6.09 -16.95
N GLU A 74 2.72 5.09 -17.71
CA GLU A 74 3.96 4.32 -17.45
C GLU A 74 5.23 5.18 -17.43
N ASN A 75 5.26 6.27 -18.19
CA ASN A 75 6.42 7.14 -18.25
C ASN A 75 6.57 8.06 -17.03
N ILE A 76 5.51 8.26 -16.26
CA ILE A 76 5.48 9.18 -15.11
C ILE A 76 5.44 8.40 -13.79
N ARG A 77 4.62 7.33 -13.71
CA ARG A 77 4.40 6.60 -12.45
C ARG A 77 5.66 6.01 -11.83
N SER A 78 6.68 5.69 -12.65
CA SER A 78 7.96 5.16 -12.17
C SER A 78 8.74 6.14 -11.30
N ASP A 79 8.42 7.43 -11.37
CA ASP A 79 9.08 8.49 -10.61
C ASP A 79 8.48 8.66 -9.21
N PHE A 80 7.27 8.20 -8.98
CA PHE A 80 6.61 8.28 -7.68
C PHE A 80 7.21 7.31 -6.67
N GLN A 81 7.34 7.75 -5.42
CA GLN A 81 8.02 6.96 -4.40
C GLN A 81 7.18 6.70 -3.15
N VAL A 82 6.70 7.74 -2.48
CA VAL A 82 5.92 7.62 -1.26
C VAL A 82 4.77 8.63 -1.29
N PHE A 83 3.55 8.16 -1.20
CA PHE A 83 2.38 9.02 -1.16
C PHE A 83 1.95 9.34 0.27
N VAL A 84 1.56 10.60 0.51
CA VAL A 84 0.83 11.01 1.70
C VAL A 84 -0.47 11.69 1.29
N LEU A 85 -1.59 11.13 1.76
CA LEU A 85 -2.93 11.53 1.32
C LEU A 85 -3.91 11.59 2.50
N PRO A 86 -4.97 12.41 2.39
CA PRO A 86 -6.17 12.24 3.20
C PRO A 86 -6.82 10.88 2.91
N ASN A 87 -7.43 10.26 3.92
CA ASN A 87 -8.00 8.91 3.90
C ASN A 87 -8.80 8.58 2.61
N LEU A 88 -9.79 9.40 2.22
CA LEU A 88 -10.61 9.12 1.04
C LEU A 88 -9.79 8.99 -0.26
N TYR A 89 -8.78 9.83 -0.43
CA TYR A 89 -7.92 9.76 -1.62
C TYR A 89 -6.94 8.59 -1.52
N GLY A 90 -6.50 8.28 -0.29
CA GLY A 90 -5.69 7.10 -0.02
C GLY A 90 -6.38 5.83 -0.46
N ASP A 91 -7.65 5.63 -0.08
CA ASP A 91 -8.44 4.46 -0.47
C ASP A 91 -8.51 4.31 -2.00
N ILE A 92 -8.77 5.42 -2.73
CA ILE A 92 -8.88 5.40 -4.19
C ILE A 92 -7.52 5.10 -4.86
N ILE A 93 -6.47 5.81 -4.46
CA ILE A 93 -5.14 5.68 -5.06
C ILE A 93 -4.51 4.32 -4.73
N THR A 94 -4.76 3.78 -3.55
CA THR A 94 -4.23 2.48 -3.15
C THR A 94 -4.80 1.35 -4.02
N ASP A 95 -6.10 1.37 -4.28
CA ASP A 95 -6.75 0.37 -5.13
C ASP A 95 -6.27 0.47 -6.58
N GLU A 96 -6.13 1.68 -7.10
CA GLU A 96 -5.58 1.91 -8.45
C GLU A 96 -4.12 1.43 -8.54
N ALA A 97 -3.29 1.78 -7.58
CA ALA A 97 -1.89 1.36 -7.53
C ALA A 97 -1.75 -0.17 -7.38
N ALA A 98 -2.59 -0.80 -6.55
CA ALA A 98 -2.62 -2.25 -6.41
C ALA A 98 -3.01 -2.94 -7.73
N GLN A 99 -3.99 -2.40 -8.47
CA GLN A 99 -4.39 -2.93 -9.77
C GLN A 99 -3.27 -2.82 -10.80
N ILE A 100 -2.53 -1.71 -10.82
CA ILE A 100 -1.36 -1.51 -11.69
C ILE A 100 -0.23 -2.51 -11.36
N GLN A 101 -0.06 -2.82 -10.08
CA GLN A 101 0.98 -3.74 -9.61
C GLN A 101 0.70 -5.22 -9.90
N GLY A 102 -0.52 -5.58 -10.25
CA GLY A 102 -0.90 -6.97 -10.55
C GLY A 102 -2.24 -7.40 -9.95
N GLY A 103 -2.95 -6.50 -9.31
CA GLY A 103 -4.26 -6.71 -8.72
C GLY A 103 -4.31 -6.44 -7.21
N MET A 104 -5.52 -6.28 -6.68
CA MET A 104 -5.74 -5.96 -5.26
C MET A 104 -5.22 -7.03 -4.28
N GLY A 105 -4.96 -8.24 -4.77
CA GLY A 105 -4.37 -9.33 -3.98
C GLY A 105 -2.88 -9.18 -3.71
N THR A 106 -2.17 -8.23 -4.33
CA THR A 106 -0.70 -8.15 -4.30
C THR A 106 -0.13 -7.22 -3.24
N ALA A 107 -0.96 -6.48 -2.53
CA ALA A 107 -0.53 -5.52 -1.51
C ALA A 107 -1.03 -5.90 -0.11
N GLY A 108 -0.18 -5.71 0.90
CA GLY A 108 -0.57 -5.80 2.31
C GLY A 108 -0.86 -4.42 2.88
N SER A 109 -1.71 -4.34 3.90
CA SER A 109 -2.08 -3.12 4.60
C SER A 109 -1.68 -3.16 6.07
N ALA A 110 -1.37 -1.99 6.62
CA ALA A 110 -1.05 -1.81 8.02
C ALA A 110 -1.71 -0.54 8.57
N ASN A 111 -2.46 -0.66 9.66
CA ASN A 111 -3.00 0.43 10.45
C ASN A 111 -2.13 0.63 11.68
N ILE A 112 -1.30 1.66 11.69
CA ILE A 112 -0.31 1.90 12.73
C ILE A 112 -0.78 3.02 13.66
N GLY A 113 -0.97 2.69 14.92
CA GLY A 113 -1.26 3.63 15.99
C GLY A 113 -0.09 3.81 16.94
N ASN A 114 -0.27 4.65 17.97
CA ASN A 114 0.79 4.93 18.95
C ASN A 114 1.15 3.73 19.84
N ARG A 115 0.23 2.78 20.05
CA ARG A 115 0.38 1.64 20.97
C ARG A 115 0.09 0.30 20.33
N TYR A 116 -0.74 0.29 19.31
CA TYR A 116 -1.22 -0.92 18.65
C TYR A 116 -1.09 -0.77 17.14
N ALA A 117 -0.92 -1.88 16.45
CA ALA A 117 -0.96 -1.95 15.01
C ALA A 117 -1.88 -3.11 14.58
N MET A 118 -2.54 -2.96 13.44
CA MET A 118 -3.34 -3.99 12.80
C MET A 118 -2.83 -4.18 11.38
N PHE A 119 -2.70 -5.42 10.96
CA PHE A 119 -2.21 -5.80 9.64
C PHE A 119 -3.29 -6.63 8.97
N GLU A 120 -3.67 -6.25 7.77
CA GLU A 120 -4.79 -6.84 7.06
C GLU A 120 -4.55 -6.89 5.55
N ALA A 121 -5.35 -7.73 4.88
CA ALA A 121 -5.40 -7.70 3.43
C ALA A 121 -6.04 -6.38 2.95
N VAL A 122 -5.60 -5.86 1.81
CA VAL A 122 -6.18 -4.64 1.20
C VAL A 122 -7.60 -4.90 0.69
N HIS A 123 -7.86 -6.12 0.18
CA HIS A 123 -9.16 -6.49 -0.37
C HIS A 123 -10.21 -6.80 0.71
N GLY A 124 -11.49 -6.67 0.35
CA GLY A 124 -12.63 -7.06 1.18
C GLY A 124 -12.90 -8.58 1.19
N VAL A 125 -14.07 -8.98 1.66
CA VAL A 125 -14.46 -10.38 1.94
C VAL A 125 -14.96 -11.18 0.73
N ALA A 126 -15.14 -10.57 -0.44
CA ALA A 126 -15.53 -11.20 -1.70
C ALA A 126 -16.68 -12.26 -1.58
N PRO A 127 -17.86 -11.92 -1.06
CA PRO A 127 -18.94 -12.89 -0.81
C PRO A 127 -19.36 -13.65 -2.08
N ARG A 128 -19.25 -13.02 -3.22
CA ARG A 128 -19.54 -13.63 -4.52
C ARG A 128 -18.71 -14.87 -4.81
N MET A 129 -17.44 -14.92 -4.40
CA MET A 129 -16.61 -16.11 -4.58
C MET A 129 -17.14 -17.31 -3.78
N VAL A 130 -17.75 -17.06 -2.62
CA VAL A 130 -18.39 -18.10 -1.81
C VAL A 130 -19.67 -18.59 -2.49
N GLU A 131 -20.50 -17.68 -2.99
CA GLU A 131 -21.75 -17.97 -3.70
C GLU A 131 -21.49 -18.78 -4.99
N GLU A 132 -20.41 -18.49 -5.70
CA GLU A 132 -20.01 -19.18 -6.93
C GLU A 132 -19.23 -20.49 -6.67
N GLY A 133 -18.93 -20.82 -5.42
CA GLY A 133 -18.20 -22.03 -5.03
C GLY A 133 -16.72 -22.03 -5.46
N ILE A 134 -16.10 -20.84 -5.53
CA ILE A 134 -14.70 -20.62 -5.90
C ILE A 134 -13.88 -19.93 -4.80
N ALA A 135 -14.32 -20.02 -3.55
CA ALA A 135 -13.63 -19.39 -2.42
C ALA A 135 -12.18 -19.91 -2.26
N ASP A 136 -11.93 -21.17 -2.64
CA ASP A 136 -10.60 -21.79 -2.65
C ASP A 136 -9.66 -21.21 -3.71
N LYS A 137 -10.15 -20.35 -4.59
CA LYS A 137 -9.38 -19.63 -5.62
C LYS A 137 -9.01 -18.20 -5.22
N ALA A 138 -9.35 -17.79 -3.98
CA ALA A 138 -8.94 -16.49 -3.46
C ALA A 138 -7.41 -16.42 -3.28
N SER A 139 -6.77 -15.33 -3.71
CA SER A 139 -5.35 -15.13 -3.47
C SER A 139 -5.07 -14.88 -1.98
N PRO A 140 -4.19 -15.64 -1.33
CA PRO A 140 -3.78 -15.38 0.05
C PRO A 140 -2.65 -14.34 0.13
N GLU A 141 -2.14 -13.88 -0.99
CA GLU A 141 -0.93 -13.06 -1.07
C GLU A 141 -1.03 -11.77 -0.27
N SER A 142 -2.14 -11.03 -0.39
CA SER A 142 -2.34 -9.78 0.32
C SER A 142 -2.21 -9.96 1.85
N LEU A 143 -2.78 -11.02 2.40
CA LEU A 143 -2.67 -11.33 3.83
C LEU A 143 -1.25 -11.77 4.21
N LEU A 144 -0.57 -12.51 3.36
CA LEU A 144 0.83 -12.90 3.58
C LEU A 144 1.77 -11.69 3.49
N ARG A 145 1.51 -10.73 2.60
CA ARG A 145 2.21 -9.44 2.55
C ARG A 145 1.96 -8.61 3.81
N ALA A 146 0.73 -8.61 4.33
CA ALA A 146 0.42 -7.98 5.60
C ALA A 146 1.18 -8.66 6.77
N ALA A 147 1.31 -10.00 6.75
CA ALA A 147 2.12 -10.74 7.72
C ALA A 147 3.61 -10.39 7.63
N GLU A 148 4.15 -10.16 6.43
CA GLU A 148 5.53 -9.67 6.24
C GLU A 148 5.70 -8.29 6.91
N LEU A 149 4.79 -7.36 6.68
CA LEU A 149 4.79 -6.05 7.34
C LEU A 149 4.71 -6.18 8.86
N MET A 150 3.88 -7.08 9.38
CA MET A 150 3.77 -7.36 10.82
C MET A 150 5.08 -7.87 11.38
N LEU A 151 5.71 -8.86 10.76
CA LEU A 151 7.00 -9.41 11.21
C LEU A 151 8.06 -8.32 11.28
N ARG A 152 8.12 -7.46 10.28
CA ARG A 152 9.05 -6.33 10.26
C ARG A 152 8.75 -5.33 11.38
N HIS A 153 7.48 -5.02 11.61
CA HIS A 153 7.04 -4.08 12.64
C HIS A 153 7.42 -4.56 14.06
N ILE A 154 7.34 -5.85 14.32
CA ILE A 154 7.70 -6.43 15.63
C ILE A 154 9.19 -6.85 15.73
N GLY A 155 10.02 -6.48 14.76
CA GLY A 155 11.47 -6.64 14.78
C GLY A 155 12.01 -7.98 14.25
N PHE A 156 11.17 -8.85 13.67
CA PHE A 156 11.62 -10.11 13.03
C PHE A 156 12.01 -9.86 11.56
N THR A 157 12.97 -8.94 11.32
CA THR A 157 13.35 -8.48 9.99
C THR A 157 13.83 -9.61 9.08
N GLU A 158 14.67 -10.52 9.56
CA GLU A 158 15.16 -11.67 8.77
C GLU A 158 14.01 -12.57 8.29
N LYS A 159 13.01 -12.81 9.16
CA LYS A 159 11.83 -13.60 8.79
C LYS A 159 10.93 -12.87 7.80
N ALA A 160 10.79 -11.56 7.97
CA ALA A 160 10.08 -10.71 7.02
C ALA A 160 10.75 -10.74 5.64
N ASP A 161 12.08 -10.63 5.58
CA ASP A 161 12.85 -10.69 4.32
C ASP A 161 12.76 -12.07 3.66
N SER A 162 12.80 -13.17 4.44
CA SER A 162 12.58 -14.51 3.93
C SER A 162 11.20 -14.65 3.29
N LEU A 163 10.14 -14.26 4.01
CA LEU A 163 8.76 -14.30 3.50
C LEU A 163 8.59 -13.44 2.25
N LYS A 164 9.10 -12.20 2.26
CA LYS A 164 9.09 -11.32 1.09
C LYS A 164 9.79 -11.96 -0.12
N GLY A 165 10.93 -12.58 0.11
CA GLY A 165 11.68 -13.28 -0.93
C GLY A 165 10.92 -14.46 -1.52
N ALA A 166 10.26 -15.26 -0.66
CA ALA A 166 9.43 -16.39 -1.07
C ALA A 166 8.23 -15.93 -1.90
N LEU A 167 7.49 -14.93 -1.43
CA LEU A 167 6.36 -14.32 -2.14
C LEU A 167 6.77 -13.82 -3.53
N ASN A 168 7.83 -13.02 -3.62
CA ASN A 168 8.31 -12.48 -4.89
C ASN A 168 8.77 -13.55 -5.90
N LYS A 169 9.21 -14.71 -5.41
CA LYS A 169 9.57 -15.84 -6.29
C LYS A 169 8.32 -16.60 -6.74
N THR A 170 7.34 -16.77 -5.84
CA THR A 170 6.07 -17.43 -6.15
C THR A 170 5.30 -16.64 -7.20
N ASP A 171 5.26 -15.30 -7.13
CA ASP A 171 4.61 -14.43 -8.12
C ASP A 171 5.21 -14.57 -9.53
N LYS A 172 6.48 -14.95 -9.60
CA LYS A 172 7.18 -15.18 -10.88
C LYS A 172 7.14 -16.64 -11.33
N ASN A 173 6.54 -17.52 -10.56
CA ASN A 173 6.43 -18.93 -10.90
C ASN A 173 5.38 -19.13 -12.00
N PRO A 174 5.76 -19.63 -13.19
CA PRO A 174 4.81 -19.82 -14.28
C PRO A 174 3.75 -20.91 -14.02
N ASP A 175 3.92 -21.74 -12.98
CA ASP A 175 2.98 -22.78 -12.62
C ASP A 175 1.92 -22.30 -11.62
N ILE A 176 2.07 -21.09 -11.07
CA ILE A 176 1.14 -20.50 -10.07
C ILE A 176 0.44 -19.27 -10.64
N HIS A 177 -0.84 -19.40 -10.94
CA HIS A 177 -1.66 -18.35 -11.53
C HIS A 177 -2.90 -18.04 -10.68
N MET A 178 -2.83 -17.04 -9.83
CA MET A 178 -3.95 -16.59 -9.00
C MET A 178 -4.92 -15.71 -9.80
N THR A 179 -5.84 -16.32 -10.53
CA THR A 179 -6.82 -15.61 -11.38
C THR A 179 -8.12 -15.27 -10.67
N GLY A 180 -8.38 -15.88 -9.52
CA GLY A 180 -9.69 -15.78 -8.84
C GLY A 180 -10.82 -16.46 -9.59
N THR A 181 -10.52 -17.35 -10.53
CA THR A 181 -11.47 -18.11 -11.33
C THR A 181 -11.24 -19.61 -11.18
N LYS A 182 -12.18 -20.45 -11.67
CA LYS A 182 -12.06 -21.91 -11.59
C LYS A 182 -10.78 -22.46 -12.24
N GLU A 183 -10.25 -21.77 -13.22
CA GLU A 183 -9.07 -22.18 -13.99
C GLU A 183 -7.74 -21.78 -13.34
N GLY A 184 -7.77 -20.90 -12.33
CA GLY A 184 -6.58 -20.46 -11.63
C GLY A 184 -6.09 -21.46 -10.57
N SER A 185 -4.89 -21.20 -10.05
CA SER A 185 -4.36 -21.91 -8.89
C SER A 185 -5.24 -21.70 -7.66
N SER A 186 -5.22 -22.65 -6.75
CA SER A 186 -5.93 -22.54 -5.48
C SER A 186 -5.09 -21.77 -4.44
N THR A 187 -5.78 -21.29 -3.41
CA THR A 187 -5.16 -20.70 -2.22
C THR A 187 -4.11 -21.63 -1.60
N ALA A 188 -4.41 -22.94 -1.54
CA ALA A 188 -3.51 -23.95 -0.99
C ALA A 188 -2.25 -24.12 -1.85
N GLU A 189 -2.40 -24.25 -3.18
CA GLU A 189 -1.26 -24.37 -4.11
C GLU A 189 -0.33 -23.17 -4.03
N PHE A 190 -0.87 -21.96 -3.91
CA PHE A 190 -0.05 -20.76 -3.69
C PHE A 190 0.69 -20.81 -2.34
N ALA A 191 -0.01 -21.19 -1.26
CA ALA A 191 0.58 -21.28 0.06
C ALA A 191 1.70 -22.35 0.11
N ASP A 192 1.48 -23.52 -0.49
CA ASP A 192 2.47 -24.59 -0.57
C ASP A 192 3.72 -24.16 -1.36
N ALA A 193 3.53 -23.41 -2.47
CA ALA A 193 4.64 -22.86 -3.23
C ALA A 193 5.47 -21.85 -2.41
N VAL A 194 4.82 -21.00 -1.62
CA VAL A 194 5.52 -20.08 -0.70
C VAL A 194 6.27 -20.84 0.37
N LEU A 195 5.63 -21.86 1.01
CA LEU A 195 6.24 -22.67 2.07
C LEU A 195 7.48 -23.43 1.59
N ALA A 196 7.47 -23.89 0.33
CA ALA A 196 8.61 -24.59 -0.26
C ALA A 196 9.85 -23.70 -0.46
N LEU A 197 9.69 -22.37 -0.35
CA LEU A 197 10.73 -21.36 -0.55
C LEU A 197 11.22 -20.71 0.76
N LEU A 198 10.56 -20.99 1.89
CA LEU A 198 10.94 -20.52 3.22
C LEU A 198 11.99 -21.41 3.88
#